data_4536c7d2cd51be4731d6110cb415868b
#
_entry.id   4536c7d2cd51be4731d6110cb415868b
#
_cell.length_a   1.000
_cell.length_b   1.000
_cell.length_c   1.000
_cell.angle_alpha   90.00
_cell.angle_beta   90.00
_cell.angle_gamma   90.00
#
_symmetry.space_group_name_H-M   'P 1'
#
loop_
_entity.id
_entity.type
_entity.pdbx_description
1 polymer ?
#
loop_
_entity_poly.entity_id
_entity_poly.type
_entity_poly.pdbx_seq_one_letter_code
_entity_poly.pdbx_strand_id
1 'polypeptide(L)'
;FNIPAREILPKPKQDPHPPIWMDCTQPSSYEIAAKHGIGVLSFGSGAPAGMKQHIDKYREDIKSAVPVGGFVNNKWANFTLGHCGDNDQEAKELGSKAIKEFFGPNRPYTADRADVYERLLESWGGVPDHLASNFSRFQGGDQDLGGGGVPRAQLGELPADLLAERGVIVAGNPDSCIEGVKRHQEIGADQSLLIMQCDQIPHTKVKRSIELFGKEVIPAFKD
;
A
#
# COMPACT_ATOMS: atom_id res chain seq x y z
N PHE A 1 10.15 -24.11 -12.60
CA PHE A 1 9.38 -24.20 -13.84
C PHE A 1 10.30 -23.91 -15.02
N ASN A 2 10.19 -24.70 -16.10
CA ASN A 2 10.89 -24.44 -17.35
C ASN A 2 9.86 -23.87 -18.34
N ILE A 3 9.88 -22.56 -18.53
CA ILE A 3 8.97 -21.85 -19.42
C ILE A 3 9.77 -21.45 -20.67
N PRO A 4 9.46 -22.01 -21.86
CA PRO A 4 10.16 -21.65 -23.07
C PRO A 4 9.91 -20.18 -23.42
N ALA A 5 10.86 -19.55 -24.10
CA ALA A 5 10.74 -18.19 -24.59
C ALA A 5 9.49 -18.04 -25.46
N ARG A 6 8.67 -17.04 -25.18
CA ARG A 6 7.42 -16.74 -25.89
C ARG A 6 7.30 -15.25 -26.15
N GLU A 7 6.67 -14.93 -27.24
CA GLU A 7 6.22 -13.56 -27.45
C GLU A 7 4.96 -13.31 -26.61
N ILE A 8 4.99 -12.23 -25.81
CA ILE A 8 3.85 -11.79 -24.99
C ILE A 8 3.12 -10.68 -25.76
N LEU A 9 1.83 -10.87 -25.98
CA LEU A 9 0.96 -9.92 -26.66
C LEU A 9 -0.20 -9.50 -25.74
N PRO A 10 -0.70 -8.26 -25.87
CA PRO A 10 -0.26 -7.19 -26.77
C PRO A 10 1.05 -6.54 -26.31
N LYS A 11 1.79 -5.95 -27.24
CA LYS A 11 2.94 -5.10 -26.91
C LYS A 11 2.47 -3.74 -26.39
N PRO A 12 3.26 -3.05 -25.54
CA PRO A 12 2.93 -1.69 -25.12
C PRO A 12 2.90 -0.73 -26.33
N LYS A 13 2.03 0.27 -26.26
CA LYS A 13 2.00 1.33 -27.27
C LYS A 13 3.11 2.36 -27.06
N GLN A 14 3.52 2.55 -25.78
CA GLN A 14 4.62 3.44 -25.43
C GLN A 14 5.96 2.81 -25.85
N ASP A 15 6.90 3.67 -26.26
CA ASP A 15 8.28 3.28 -26.55
C ASP A 15 9.20 3.97 -25.52
N PRO A 16 9.97 3.22 -24.74
CA PRO A 16 10.12 1.75 -24.79
C PRO A 16 8.97 0.96 -24.13
N HIS A 17 8.28 1.47 -23.12
CA HIS A 17 7.17 0.85 -22.40
C HIS A 17 6.65 1.80 -21.29
N PRO A 18 5.46 1.54 -20.68
CA PRO A 18 5.02 2.24 -19.48
C PRO A 18 6.01 2.04 -18.32
N PRO A 19 6.06 2.98 -17.34
CA PRO A 19 6.84 2.78 -16.12
C PRO A 19 6.50 1.47 -15.43
N ILE A 20 7.53 0.71 -15.04
CA ILE A 20 7.36 -0.56 -14.33
C ILE A 20 7.31 -0.28 -12.84
N TRP A 21 6.35 -0.90 -12.14
CA TRP A 21 6.14 -0.78 -10.70
C TRP A 21 6.12 -2.15 -10.06
N MET A 22 6.61 -2.24 -8.82
CA MET A 22 6.61 -3.45 -8.01
C MET A 22 5.94 -3.18 -6.66
N ASP A 23 5.01 -4.04 -6.27
CA ASP A 23 4.45 -4.03 -4.92
C ASP A 23 5.51 -4.48 -3.91
N CYS A 24 5.79 -3.61 -2.94
CA CYS A 24 6.85 -3.80 -1.96
C CYS A 24 6.28 -3.69 -0.54
N THR A 25 6.21 -4.82 0.13
CA THR A 25 5.75 -4.93 1.53
C THR A 25 6.85 -5.40 2.48
N GLN A 26 8.05 -5.68 1.96
CA GLN A 26 9.17 -6.27 2.69
C GLN A 26 10.48 -5.59 2.32
N PRO A 27 11.46 -5.45 3.25
CA PRO A 27 12.76 -4.85 2.94
C PRO A 27 13.43 -5.43 1.69
N SER A 28 13.39 -6.76 1.51
CA SER A 28 13.97 -7.43 0.35
C SER A 28 13.30 -7.06 -0.98
N SER A 29 12.01 -6.73 -1.00
CA SER A 29 11.34 -6.31 -2.23
C SER A 29 11.75 -4.91 -2.65
N TYR A 30 12.02 -4.00 -1.71
CA TYR A 30 12.59 -2.68 -2.02
C TYR A 30 13.99 -2.78 -2.62
N GLU A 31 14.82 -3.69 -2.10
CA GLU A 31 16.17 -3.96 -2.63
C GLU A 31 16.11 -4.52 -4.06
N ILE A 32 15.18 -5.44 -4.32
CA ILE A 32 14.96 -6.00 -5.67
C ILE A 32 14.48 -4.90 -6.62
N ALA A 33 13.50 -4.10 -6.22
CA ALA A 33 13.00 -3.00 -7.03
C ALA A 33 14.11 -1.99 -7.37
N ALA A 34 14.91 -1.58 -6.37
CA ALA A 34 16.04 -0.69 -6.55
C ALA A 34 17.06 -1.24 -7.52
N LYS A 35 17.52 -2.49 -7.30
CA LYS A 35 18.51 -3.16 -8.14
C LYS A 35 18.10 -3.21 -9.62
N HIS A 36 16.82 -3.38 -9.89
CA HIS A 36 16.28 -3.54 -11.23
C HIS A 36 15.70 -2.25 -11.84
N GLY A 37 15.83 -1.10 -11.16
CA GLY A 37 15.36 0.18 -11.64
C GLY A 37 13.83 0.28 -11.74
N ILE A 38 13.11 -0.42 -10.86
CA ILE A 38 11.65 -0.53 -10.84
C ILE A 38 11.09 0.43 -9.78
N GLY A 39 10.01 1.15 -10.10
CA GLY A 39 9.29 1.99 -9.15
C GLY A 39 8.61 1.18 -8.04
N VAL A 40 8.58 1.73 -6.83
CA VAL A 40 8.00 1.08 -5.67
C VAL A 40 6.57 1.50 -5.46
N LEU A 41 5.68 0.53 -5.32
CA LEU A 41 4.33 0.68 -4.81
C LEU A 41 4.29 0.07 -3.41
N SER A 42 4.20 0.90 -2.37
CA SER A 42 4.13 0.43 -0.99
C SER A 42 2.74 0.57 -0.41
N PHE A 43 2.29 -0.44 0.30
CA PHE A 43 1.04 -0.37 1.03
C PHE A 43 1.31 0.15 2.45
N GLY A 44 0.89 1.40 2.69
CA GLY A 44 1.06 2.06 3.97
C GLY A 44 -0.02 1.67 4.97
N SER A 45 0.10 0.47 5.60
CA SER A 45 -0.62 0.22 6.86
C SER A 45 0.05 0.91 8.04
N GLY A 46 1.20 1.54 7.81
CA GLY A 46 2.01 2.21 8.80
C GLY A 46 1.98 3.72 8.71
N ALA A 47 2.35 4.36 9.82
CA ALA A 47 2.58 5.79 9.81
C ALA A 47 3.69 6.14 8.80
N PRO A 48 3.52 7.19 7.97
CA PRO A 48 4.50 7.61 6.98
C PRO A 48 5.92 7.72 7.52
N ALA A 49 6.09 8.20 8.75
CA ALA A 49 7.40 8.35 9.39
C ALA A 49 8.22 7.04 9.43
N GLY A 50 7.57 5.89 9.63
CA GLY A 50 8.24 4.60 9.63
C GLY A 50 8.72 4.15 8.25
N MET A 51 8.14 4.68 7.18
CA MET A 51 8.49 4.32 5.81
C MET A 51 9.71 5.10 5.29
N LYS A 52 10.04 6.23 5.91
CA LYS A 52 11.11 7.11 5.43
C LYS A 52 12.45 6.41 5.25
N GLN A 53 12.86 5.59 6.20
CA GLN A 53 14.13 4.85 6.10
C GLN A 53 14.18 3.91 4.88
N HIS A 54 13.06 3.29 4.51
CA HIS A 54 12.97 2.42 3.33
C HIS A 54 13.01 3.23 2.05
N ILE A 55 12.35 4.39 2.03
CA ILE A 55 12.40 5.33 0.91
C ILE A 55 13.83 5.83 0.70
N ASP A 56 14.49 6.29 1.76
CA ASP A 56 15.85 6.82 1.70
C ASP A 56 16.83 5.74 1.19
N LYS A 57 16.72 4.51 1.73
CA LYS A 57 17.57 3.40 1.26
C LYS A 57 17.28 3.05 -0.21
N TYR A 58 16.02 2.94 -0.61
CA TYR A 58 15.65 2.70 -2.00
C TYR A 58 16.21 3.76 -2.95
N ARG A 59 16.11 5.06 -2.57
CA ARG A 59 16.64 6.17 -3.35
C ARG A 59 18.15 6.11 -3.50
N GLU A 60 18.86 5.60 -2.51
CA GLU A 60 20.32 5.40 -2.60
C GLU A 60 20.64 4.20 -3.49
N ASP A 61 20.04 3.06 -3.23
CA ASP A 61 20.32 1.81 -3.92
C ASP A 61 20.00 1.88 -5.43
N ILE A 62 18.93 2.58 -5.82
CA ILE A 62 18.51 2.67 -7.23
C ILE A 62 19.48 3.46 -8.12
N LYS A 63 20.37 4.25 -7.53
CA LYS A 63 21.41 4.97 -8.29
C LYS A 63 22.36 4.01 -9.02
N SER A 64 22.52 2.78 -8.52
CA SER A 64 23.34 1.73 -9.11
C SER A 64 22.52 0.67 -9.87
N ALA A 65 21.26 0.96 -10.20
CA ALA A 65 20.38 0.02 -10.85
C ALA A 65 20.89 -0.47 -12.21
N VAL A 66 20.65 -1.75 -12.48
CA VAL A 66 20.70 -2.31 -13.83
C VAL A 66 19.26 -2.56 -14.26
N PRO A 67 18.67 -1.64 -15.03
CA PRO A 67 17.23 -1.69 -15.29
C PRO A 67 16.85 -2.93 -16.12
N VAL A 68 15.73 -3.56 -15.74
CA VAL A 68 15.13 -4.68 -16.51
C VAL A 68 14.34 -4.19 -17.72
N GLY A 69 14.03 -2.89 -17.78
CA GLY A 69 13.33 -2.22 -18.86
C GLY A 69 14.22 -1.21 -19.57
N GLY A 70 13.64 -0.37 -20.40
CA GLY A 70 14.33 0.65 -21.20
C GLY A 70 14.81 1.87 -20.41
N PHE A 71 14.37 2.02 -19.15
CA PHE A 71 14.76 3.15 -18.27
C PHE A 71 14.55 2.81 -16.79
N VAL A 72 15.18 3.60 -15.92
CA VAL A 72 15.01 3.53 -14.46
C VAL A 72 13.78 4.32 -14.05
N ASN A 73 12.82 3.68 -13.37
CA ASN A 73 11.69 4.32 -12.74
C ASN A 73 11.99 4.60 -11.26
N ASN A 74 12.70 5.71 -10.96
CA ASN A 74 12.99 6.10 -9.59
C ASN A 74 11.81 6.84 -8.96
N LYS A 75 10.69 6.13 -8.76
CA LYS A 75 9.47 6.66 -8.17
C LYS A 75 8.98 5.79 -7.02
N TRP A 76 8.42 6.46 -6.01
CA TRP A 76 7.76 5.80 -4.88
C TRP A 76 6.29 6.22 -4.81
N ALA A 77 5.38 5.27 -4.94
CA ALA A 77 3.97 5.47 -4.73
C ALA A 77 3.55 4.84 -3.39
N ASN A 78 2.87 5.63 -2.55
CA ASN A 78 2.27 5.12 -1.33
C ASN A 78 0.78 4.87 -1.53
N PHE A 79 0.32 3.74 -1.04
CA PHE A 79 -1.05 3.26 -1.17
C PHE A 79 -1.68 3.14 0.23
N THR A 80 -2.81 3.81 0.45
CA THR A 80 -3.55 3.77 1.72
C THR A 80 -5.05 3.98 1.50
N LEU A 81 -5.82 3.98 2.58
CA LEU A 81 -7.24 4.33 2.50
C LEU A 81 -7.43 5.84 2.58
N GLY A 82 -8.39 6.35 1.78
CA GLY A 82 -8.76 7.75 1.78
C GLY A 82 -10.27 7.95 1.85
N HIS A 83 -10.71 8.88 2.71
CA HIS A 83 -12.11 9.29 2.76
C HIS A 83 -12.24 10.76 3.13
N CYS A 84 -12.68 11.59 2.17
CA CYS A 84 -12.95 13.00 2.40
C CYS A 84 -14.45 13.24 2.53
N GLY A 85 -14.84 14.00 3.52
CA GLY A 85 -16.24 14.35 3.77
C GLY A 85 -16.43 15.80 4.17
N ASP A 86 -17.67 16.29 4.15
CA ASP A 86 -18.02 17.66 4.57
C ASP A 86 -17.89 17.83 6.10
N ASN A 87 -18.04 16.76 6.86
CA ASN A 87 -17.83 16.73 8.31
C ASN A 87 -16.55 15.95 8.62
N ASP A 88 -15.59 16.61 9.26
CA ASP A 88 -14.27 16.09 9.56
C ASP A 88 -14.32 14.80 10.41
N GLN A 89 -15.03 14.85 11.52
CA GLN A 89 -15.11 13.72 12.46
C GLN A 89 -15.80 12.51 11.83
N GLU A 90 -16.94 12.72 11.16
CA GLU A 90 -17.65 11.64 10.47
C GLU A 90 -16.78 10.96 9.41
N ALA A 91 -16.02 11.76 8.65
CA ALA A 91 -15.13 11.24 7.61
C ALA A 91 -13.97 10.44 8.19
N LYS A 92 -13.36 10.89 9.29
CA LYS A 92 -12.33 10.15 10.01
C LYS A 92 -12.85 8.83 10.57
N GLU A 93 -14.04 8.83 11.14
CA GLU A 93 -14.69 7.61 11.66
C GLU A 93 -14.97 6.58 10.56
N LEU A 94 -15.48 7.03 9.40
CA LEU A 94 -15.70 6.16 8.24
C LEU A 94 -14.37 5.59 7.71
N GLY A 95 -13.34 6.41 7.56
CA GLY A 95 -12.01 5.95 7.14
C GLY A 95 -11.38 4.99 8.16
N SER A 96 -11.52 5.27 9.46
CA SER A 96 -11.06 4.40 10.54
C SER A 96 -11.78 3.05 10.51
N LYS A 97 -13.09 3.04 10.35
CA LYS A 97 -13.85 1.81 10.23
C LYS A 97 -13.39 1.00 9.02
N ALA A 98 -13.24 1.63 7.87
CA ALA A 98 -12.82 0.98 6.65
C ALA A 98 -11.42 0.32 6.78
N ILE A 99 -10.43 0.99 7.37
CA ILE A 99 -9.10 0.40 7.54
C ILE A 99 -9.10 -0.75 8.54
N LYS A 100 -9.86 -0.63 9.63
CA LYS A 100 -10.02 -1.69 10.63
C LYS A 100 -10.63 -2.94 10.04
N GLU A 101 -11.63 -2.79 9.18
CA GLU A 101 -12.25 -3.91 8.49
C GLU A 101 -11.37 -4.45 7.36
N PHE A 102 -10.68 -3.57 6.63
CA PHE A 102 -9.74 -3.99 5.57
C PHE A 102 -8.59 -4.83 6.11
N PHE A 103 -8.06 -4.53 7.29
CA PHE A 103 -6.96 -5.26 7.93
C PHE A 103 -7.39 -6.13 9.11
N GLY A 104 -8.63 -6.02 9.54
CA GLY A 104 -9.12 -6.69 10.75
C GLY A 104 -9.10 -8.21 10.68
N PRO A 105 -9.15 -8.87 11.86
CA PRO A 105 -9.14 -10.34 11.95
C PRO A 105 -10.39 -11.00 11.36
N ASN A 106 -11.49 -10.26 11.24
CA ASN A 106 -12.79 -10.76 10.79
C ASN A 106 -12.97 -10.69 9.26
N ARG A 107 -11.90 -10.55 8.49
CA ARG A 107 -12.00 -10.61 7.03
C ARG A 107 -12.55 -11.96 6.60
N PRO A 108 -13.61 -12.00 5.76
CA PRO A 108 -14.08 -13.25 5.16
C PRO A 108 -12.96 -14.06 4.49
N TYR A 109 -11.96 -13.35 3.95
CA TYR A 109 -10.78 -13.93 3.30
C TYR A 109 -9.76 -14.60 4.23
N THR A 110 -9.75 -14.33 5.54
CA THR A 110 -8.74 -14.92 6.44
C THR A 110 -9.18 -16.26 7.00
N ALA A 111 -10.48 -16.44 7.26
CA ALA A 111 -11.02 -17.72 7.71
C ALA A 111 -10.95 -18.79 6.59
N ASP A 112 -11.39 -18.43 5.37
CA ASP A 112 -11.32 -19.33 4.20
C ASP A 112 -9.88 -19.65 3.75
N ARG A 113 -8.93 -18.77 4.07
CA ARG A 113 -7.52 -19.02 3.72
C ARG A 113 -6.85 -20.05 4.60
N ALA A 114 -7.21 -20.19 5.87
CA ALA A 114 -6.64 -21.24 6.73
C ALA A 114 -6.90 -22.63 6.13
N ASP A 115 -8.11 -22.90 5.73
CA ASP A 115 -8.51 -24.16 5.07
C ASP A 115 -7.80 -24.39 3.72
N VAL A 116 -7.63 -23.32 2.93
CA VAL A 116 -6.94 -23.40 1.63
C VAL A 116 -5.46 -23.64 1.85
N TYR A 117 -4.85 -22.99 2.84
CA TYR A 117 -3.44 -23.18 3.17
C TYR A 117 -3.17 -24.57 3.74
N GLU A 118 -4.02 -25.08 4.64
CA GLU A 118 -3.89 -26.43 5.16
C GLU A 118 -3.96 -27.48 4.04
N ARG A 119 -4.93 -27.36 3.14
CA ARG A 119 -5.04 -28.25 1.97
C ARG A 119 -3.87 -28.14 0.99
N LEU A 120 -3.33 -26.94 0.79
CA LEU A 120 -2.13 -26.75 -0.03
C LEU A 120 -0.91 -27.38 0.64
N LEU A 121 -0.74 -27.19 1.95
CA LEU A 121 0.36 -27.80 2.70
C LEU A 121 0.29 -29.33 2.68
N GLU A 122 -0.88 -29.90 2.87
CA GLU A 122 -1.09 -31.34 2.76
C GLU A 122 -0.73 -31.84 1.34
N SER A 123 -1.15 -31.09 0.29
CA SER A 123 -0.85 -31.46 -1.09
C SER A 123 0.64 -31.35 -1.46
N TRP A 124 1.40 -30.51 -0.75
CA TRP A 124 2.84 -30.32 -0.97
C TRP A 124 3.71 -31.17 -0.05
N GLY A 125 3.12 -31.89 0.90
CA GLY A 125 3.87 -32.65 1.91
C GLY A 125 4.61 -31.79 2.93
N GLY A 126 4.16 -30.55 3.12
CA GLY A 126 4.75 -29.54 4.00
C GLY A 126 5.09 -28.25 3.28
N VAL A 127 5.67 -27.29 4.01
CA VAL A 127 6.12 -26.02 3.43
C VAL A 127 7.42 -26.22 2.65
N PRO A 128 7.47 -25.94 1.35
CA PRO A 128 8.73 -25.98 0.61
C PRO A 128 9.77 -25.02 1.21
N ASP A 129 11.06 -25.44 1.29
CA ASP A 129 12.13 -24.68 1.93
C ASP A 129 12.26 -23.24 1.41
N HIS A 130 12.07 -23.03 0.10
CA HIS A 130 12.14 -21.70 -0.52
C HIS A 130 10.95 -20.79 -0.16
N LEU A 131 9.89 -21.31 0.44
CA LEU A 131 8.72 -20.59 0.93
C LEU A 131 8.67 -20.51 2.46
N ALA A 132 9.53 -21.25 3.17
CA ALA A 132 9.49 -21.38 4.62
C ALA A 132 9.58 -20.00 5.34
N SER A 133 10.45 -19.11 4.88
CA SER A 133 10.59 -17.75 5.42
C SER A 133 9.36 -16.87 5.19
N ASN A 134 8.63 -17.08 4.10
CA ASN A 134 7.39 -16.37 3.82
C ASN A 134 6.20 -16.98 4.56
N PHE A 135 6.25 -18.29 4.78
CA PHE A 135 5.16 -19.04 5.40
C PHE A 135 5.05 -18.78 6.90
N SER A 136 6.17 -18.67 7.62
CA SER A 136 6.19 -18.28 9.04
C SER A 136 5.54 -16.91 9.30
N ARG A 137 5.52 -16.04 8.29
CA ARG A 137 4.89 -14.73 8.33
C ARG A 137 3.38 -14.76 8.15
N PHE A 138 2.84 -15.76 7.46
CA PHE A 138 1.39 -15.96 7.32
C PHE A 138 0.77 -16.60 8.56
N GLN A 139 1.54 -17.37 9.32
CA GLN A 139 1.08 -18.01 10.57
C GLN A 139 1.16 -17.09 11.78
N GLY A 140 2.08 -16.12 11.79
CA GLY A 140 2.19 -15.10 12.83
C GLY A 140 1.35 -13.89 12.48
N GLY A 141 0.12 -13.83 12.97
CA GLY A 141 -0.85 -12.74 12.70
C GLY A 141 -0.43 -11.32 13.15
N ASP A 142 0.84 -11.10 13.46
CA ASP A 142 1.33 -9.92 14.19
C ASP A 142 2.56 -9.26 13.54
N GLN A 143 2.70 -9.34 12.23
CA GLN A 143 3.86 -8.72 11.59
C GLN A 143 3.55 -7.31 11.10
N ASP A 144 4.35 -6.38 11.61
CA ASP A 144 4.66 -5.10 10.99
C ASP A 144 4.88 -5.32 9.48
N LEU A 145 4.00 -4.80 8.64
CA LEU A 145 4.08 -4.91 7.18
C LEU A 145 5.25 -4.08 6.62
N GLY A 146 6.39 -4.12 7.30
CA GLY A 146 7.68 -3.67 6.78
C GLY A 146 7.79 -2.16 6.62
N GLY A 147 7.60 -1.40 7.69
CA GLY A 147 7.82 0.04 7.57
C GLY A 147 7.52 0.85 8.84
N GLY A 148 7.66 0.27 10.03
CA GLY A 148 7.37 1.01 11.28
C GLY A 148 5.89 1.33 11.42
N GLY A 149 5.03 0.48 10.86
CA GLY A 149 3.60 0.61 10.87
C GLY A 149 2.97 0.28 12.21
N VAL A 150 1.72 0.68 12.38
CA VAL A 150 0.90 0.21 13.50
C VAL A 150 0.65 -1.28 13.30
N PRO A 151 0.99 -2.16 14.26
CA PRO A 151 0.67 -3.56 14.19
C PRO A 151 -0.83 -3.77 13.92
N ARG A 152 -1.17 -4.71 13.06
CA ARG A 152 -2.59 -4.97 12.71
C ARG A 152 -3.48 -5.19 13.92
N ALA A 153 -2.97 -5.89 14.94
CA ALA A 153 -3.67 -6.11 16.20
C ALA A 153 -4.02 -4.80 16.92
N GLN A 154 -3.20 -3.77 16.79
CA GLN A 154 -3.43 -2.48 17.41
C GLN A 154 -4.31 -1.53 16.60
N LEU A 155 -4.44 -1.75 15.27
CA LEU A 155 -5.30 -0.91 14.42
C LEU A 155 -6.76 -0.86 14.93
N GLY A 156 -7.26 -1.97 15.46
CA GLY A 156 -8.60 -2.07 16.05
C GLY A 156 -8.85 -1.14 17.24
N GLU A 157 -7.81 -0.86 18.01
CA GLU A 157 -7.87 -0.14 19.27
C GLU A 157 -7.64 1.37 19.12
N LEU A 158 -7.03 1.80 18.00
CA LEU A 158 -6.68 3.21 17.82
C LEU A 158 -7.90 4.07 17.48
N PRO A 159 -8.01 5.26 18.11
CA PRO A 159 -9.02 6.26 17.74
C PRO A 159 -8.85 6.72 16.30
N ALA A 160 -9.96 7.15 15.66
CA ALA A 160 -9.98 7.64 14.28
C ALA A 160 -9.05 8.85 14.08
N ASP A 161 -9.08 9.80 15.01
CA ASP A 161 -8.21 10.98 14.97
C ASP A 161 -6.74 10.60 14.96
N LEU A 162 -6.32 9.65 15.80
CA LEU A 162 -4.94 9.23 15.88
C LEU A 162 -4.48 8.50 14.60
N LEU A 163 -5.36 7.72 13.97
CA LEU A 163 -5.07 7.08 12.68
C LEU A 163 -4.84 8.13 11.58
N ALA A 164 -5.67 9.18 11.55
CA ALA A 164 -5.54 10.28 10.61
C ALA A 164 -4.30 11.15 10.91
N GLU A 165 -4.06 11.51 12.17
CA GLU A 165 -2.88 12.27 12.59
C GLU A 165 -1.57 11.58 12.27
N ARG A 166 -1.52 10.26 12.42
CA ARG A 166 -0.34 9.45 12.07
C ARG A 166 -0.21 9.18 10.57
N GLY A 167 -1.18 9.58 9.74
CA GLY A 167 -1.19 9.33 8.31
C GLY A 167 -1.40 7.86 7.93
N VAL A 168 -1.91 7.05 8.85
CA VAL A 168 -2.30 5.66 8.57
C VAL A 168 -3.49 5.62 7.62
N ILE A 169 -4.36 6.62 7.70
CA ILE A 169 -5.44 6.91 6.75
C ILE A 169 -5.37 8.39 6.34
N VAL A 170 -5.82 8.69 5.14
CA VAL A 170 -6.05 10.06 4.67
C VAL A 170 -7.54 10.33 4.76
N ALA A 171 -8.01 10.77 5.93
CA ALA A 171 -9.43 10.95 6.17
C ALA A 171 -9.74 12.21 6.99
N GLY A 172 -10.90 12.80 6.72
CA GLY A 172 -11.39 14.01 7.36
C GLY A 172 -12.06 14.95 6.35
N ASN A 173 -12.14 16.25 6.68
CA ASN A 173 -12.52 17.28 5.73
C ASN A 173 -11.36 17.54 4.72
N PRO A 174 -11.55 18.41 3.69
CA PRO A 174 -10.49 18.70 2.72
C PRO A 174 -9.16 19.11 3.34
N ASP A 175 -9.16 19.99 4.36
CA ASP A 175 -7.94 20.45 5.03
C ASP A 175 -7.20 19.29 5.71
N SER A 176 -7.92 18.45 6.45
CA SER A 176 -7.36 17.25 7.08
C SER A 176 -6.79 16.28 6.05
N CYS A 177 -7.45 16.12 4.90
CA CYS A 177 -6.96 15.27 3.81
C CYS A 177 -5.70 15.86 3.16
N ILE A 178 -5.62 17.17 2.97
CA ILE A 178 -4.42 17.86 2.48
C ILE A 178 -3.25 17.61 3.42
N GLU A 179 -3.44 17.79 4.73
CA GLU A 179 -2.39 17.52 5.71
C GLU A 179 -1.97 16.03 5.72
N GLY A 180 -2.92 15.10 5.55
CA GLY A 180 -2.64 13.67 5.41
C GLY A 180 -1.75 13.36 4.20
N VAL A 181 -2.05 13.95 3.04
CA VAL A 181 -1.24 13.77 1.81
C VAL A 181 0.12 14.43 1.93
N LYS A 182 0.22 15.62 2.57
CA LYS A 182 1.51 16.29 2.82
C LYS A 182 2.47 15.42 3.62
N ARG A 183 1.99 14.67 4.62
CA ARG A 183 2.84 13.74 5.38
C ARG A 183 3.46 12.66 4.49
N HIS A 184 2.75 12.19 3.47
CA HIS A 184 3.33 11.27 2.49
C HIS A 184 4.37 11.96 1.60
N GLN A 185 4.12 13.19 1.19
CA GLN A 185 5.07 13.99 0.42
C GLN A 185 6.35 14.27 1.21
N GLU A 186 6.24 14.65 2.49
CA GLU A 186 7.36 14.97 3.39
C GLU A 186 8.33 13.79 3.58
N ILE A 187 7.85 12.57 3.55
CA ILE A 187 8.72 11.38 3.61
C ILE A 187 9.34 11.00 2.27
N GLY A 188 9.00 11.71 1.18
CA GLY A 188 9.56 11.51 -0.15
C GLY A 188 8.72 10.62 -1.09
N ALA A 189 7.45 10.41 -0.81
CA ALA A 189 6.54 9.77 -1.76
C ALA A 189 6.26 10.69 -2.96
N ASP A 190 6.38 10.16 -4.17
CA ASP A 190 6.05 10.90 -5.39
C ASP A 190 4.57 10.86 -5.73
N GLN A 191 3.88 9.83 -5.26
CA GLN A 191 2.46 9.61 -5.55
C GLN A 191 1.76 9.04 -4.31
N SER A 192 0.51 9.48 -4.09
CA SER A 192 -0.40 8.89 -3.14
C SER A 192 -1.56 8.23 -3.88
N LEU A 193 -1.76 6.94 -3.66
CA LEU A 193 -2.86 6.15 -4.20
C LEU A 193 -3.85 5.87 -3.08
N LEU A 194 -5.10 6.28 -3.25
CA LEU A 194 -6.11 6.20 -2.22
C LEU A 194 -7.21 5.22 -2.59
N ILE A 195 -7.40 4.19 -1.77
CA ILE A 195 -8.59 3.33 -1.85
C ILE A 195 -9.74 4.10 -1.20
N MET A 196 -10.72 4.47 -2.00
CA MET A 196 -11.87 5.23 -1.52
C MET A 196 -13.11 4.37 -1.31
N GLN A 197 -13.24 3.25 -2.04
CA GLN A 197 -14.30 2.28 -1.85
C GLN A 197 -13.75 1.10 -1.08
N CYS A 198 -14.04 1.06 0.21
CA CYS A 198 -13.68 -0.05 1.08
C CYS A 198 -14.88 -0.36 1.98
N ASP A 199 -15.12 -1.67 2.17
CA ASP A 199 -16.19 -2.18 3.00
C ASP A 199 -17.57 -1.56 2.71
N GLN A 200 -18.31 -1.28 3.77
CA GLN A 200 -19.68 -0.79 3.73
C GLN A 200 -19.81 0.74 3.64
N ILE A 201 -18.77 1.46 3.21
CA ILE A 201 -18.92 2.90 2.96
C ILE A 201 -19.99 3.10 1.90
N PRO A 202 -21.08 3.85 2.20
CA PRO A 202 -22.15 4.09 1.24
C PRO A 202 -21.63 4.72 -0.05
N HIS A 203 -22.07 4.23 -1.19
CA HIS A 203 -21.62 4.71 -2.51
C HIS A 203 -21.75 6.23 -2.67
N THR A 204 -22.80 6.83 -2.12
CA THR A 204 -23.02 8.30 -2.12
C THR A 204 -21.89 9.04 -1.39
N LYS A 205 -21.39 8.49 -0.28
CA LYS A 205 -20.25 9.04 0.47
C LYS A 205 -18.94 8.89 -0.31
N VAL A 206 -18.73 7.76 -0.97
CA VAL A 206 -17.56 7.54 -1.85
C VAL A 206 -17.56 8.53 -3.00
N LYS A 207 -18.68 8.72 -3.69
CA LYS A 207 -18.80 9.73 -4.76
C LYS A 207 -18.49 11.14 -4.25
N ARG A 208 -19.07 11.52 -3.11
CA ARG A 208 -18.78 12.83 -2.50
C ARG A 208 -17.30 12.98 -2.13
N SER A 209 -16.69 11.94 -1.60
CA SER A 209 -15.25 11.91 -1.29
C SER A 209 -14.41 12.17 -2.55
N ILE A 210 -14.69 11.48 -3.66
CA ILE A 210 -13.99 11.68 -4.93
C ILE A 210 -14.16 13.11 -5.44
N GLU A 211 -15.36 13.68 -5.35
CA GLU A 211 -15.62 15.07 -5.74
C GLU A 211 -14.80 16.07 -4.92
N LEU A 212 -14.76 15.89 -3.59
CA LEU A 212 -13.99 16.75 -2.69
C LEU A 212 -12.48 16.64 -2.95
N PHE A 213 -11.96 15.42 -3.13
CA PHE A 213 -10.57 15.23 -3.53
C PHE A 213 -10.25 15.94 -4.84
N GLY A 214 -11.10 15.81 -5.85
CA GLY A 214 -10.89 16.43 -7.15
C GLY A 214 -10.95 17.95 -7.13
N LYS A 215 -11.83 18.53 -6.31
CA LYS A 215 -12.06 19.98 -6.29
C LYS A 215 -11.18 20.75 -5.31
N GLU A 216 -10.86 20.13 -4.17
CA GLU A 216 -10.27 20.84 -3.03
C GLU A 216 -8.91 20.28 -2.61
N VAL A 217 -8.74 18.96 -2.61
CA VAL A 217 -7.47 18.35 -2.14
C VAL A 217 -6.42 18.31 -3.24
N ILE A 218 -6.70 17.74 -4.40
CA ILE A 218 -5.73 17.61 -5.50
C ILE A 218 -5.18 18.97 -5.97
N PRO A 219 -5.99 20.05 -6.08
CA PRO A 219 -5.47 21.35 -6.48
C PRO A 219 -4.42 21.94 -5.53
N ALA A 220 -4.42 21.57 -4.25
CA ALA A 220 -3.42 22.02 -3.28
C ALA A 220 -2.00 21.47 -3.55
N PHE A 221 -1.84 20.51 -4.47
CA PHE A 221 -0.57 19.87 -4.87
C PHE A 221 -0.22 20.11 -6.34
N LYS A 222 -0.93 21.00 -7.01
CA LYS A 222 -0.58 21.42 -8.37
C LYS A 222 0.33 22.64 -8.27
N ASP A 223 1.57 22.49 -8.67
CA ASP A 223 2.49 23.59 -8.97
C ASP A 223 2.12 24.28 -10.28
#